data_9b392d0ee7ba9a8d6bfffef4c04dbf99
#
_entry.id   9b392d0ee7ba9a8d6bfffef4c04dbf99
#
_cell.length_a   1.000
_cell.length_b   1.000
_cell.length_c   1.000
_cell.angle_alpha   90.00
_cell.angle_beta   90.00
_cell.angle_gamma   90.00
#
_symmetry.space_group_name_H-M   'P 1'
#
loop_
_entity.id
_entity.type
_entity.pdbx_description
1 polymer ?
#
loop_
_entity_poly.entity_id
_entity_poly.type
_entity_poly.pdbx_seq_one_letter_code
_entity_poly.pdbx_strand_id
1 'polypeptide(L)'
;MKLKVSEIFCSIQGEGLDVGSPNIFLRLFGCNLRCSWCDSMYAVKGNDYENLSLDTILAKIRDLKYKKICITGGEPLLQQKTLVVLVENLLKDDYKIILETAGHIKPEGIFEDPNVLISMDCKCPESNMVDKSNILILKTLSNKDQIKFVIKDKSDYIFAKKIVLKEKFNAEVIFQPVYGSDSRLLVKHILEDKLNVR
;
A
#
# COMPACT_ATOMS: atom_id res chain seq x y z
N MET A 1 -0.45 -1.23 -24.43
CA MET A 1 -0.28 -1.86 -23.12
C MET A 1 -1.61 -1.88 -22.41
N LYS A 2 -1.87 -2.91 -21.56
CA LYS A 2 -3.12 -3.05 -20.80
C LYS A 2 -2.82 -3.44 -19.36
N LEU A 3 -3.67 -3.02 -18.42
CA LEU A 3 -3.67 -3.45 -17.02
C LEU A 3 -4.98 -4.17 -16.70
N LYS A 4 -4.91 -5.14 -15.81
CA LYS A 4 -6.09 -5.76 -15.20
C LYS A 4 -6.56 -4.86 -14.07
N VAL A 5 -7.73 -4.26 -14.21
CA VAL A 5 -8.29 -3.27 -13.29
C VAL A 5 -9.59 -3.80 -12.71
N SER A 6 -9.69 -3.86 -11.39
CA SER A 6 -10.95 -4.20 -10.71
C SER A 6 -11.88 -3.00 -10.65
N GLU A 7 -11.35 -1.82 -10.28
CA GLU A 7 -12.17 -0.62 -10.16
C GLU A 7 -11.35 0.68 -10.24
N ILE A 8 -12.01 1.77 -10.62
CA ILE A 8 -11.50 3.15 -10.54
C ILE A 8 -12.60 4.02 -9.94
N PHE A 9 -12.33 4.66 -8.80
CA PHE A 9 -13.32 5.46 -8.08
C PHE A 9 -12.67 6.58 -7.27
N CYS A 10 -13.48 7.52 -6.75
CA CYS A 10 -13.03 8.54 -5.80
C CYS A 10 -13.50 8.20 -4.38
N SER A 11 -12.63 8.41 -3.42
CA SER A 11 -12.95 8.31 -2.00
C SER A 11 -11.98 9.14 -1.16
N ILE A 12 -12.17 9.10 0.16
CA ILE A 12 -11.23 9.69 1.12
C ILE A 12 -10.20 8.61 1.48
N GLN A 13 -8.90 8.98 1.46
CA GLN A 13 -7.86 8.07 1.94
C GLN A 13 -8.05 7.82 3.43
N GLY A 14 -8.23 6.55 3.78
CA GLY A 14 -8.49 6.10 5.16
C GLY A 14 -7.23 5.77 5.95
N GLU A 15 -6.05 5.74 5.30
CA GLU A 15 -4.84 5.18 5.87
C GLU A 15 -3.60 6.05 5.62
N GLY A 16 -2.61 5.86 6.48
CA GLY A 16 -1.27 6.36 6.26
C GLY A 16 -1.11 7.88 6.41
N LEU A 17 -0.07 8.40 5.77
CA LEU A 17 0.30 9.82 5.86
C LEU A 17 -0.71 10.76 5.17
N ASP A 18 -1.45 10.25 4.19
CA ASP A 18 -2.41 11.04 3.41
C ASP A 18 -3.87 10.86 3.89
N VAL A 19 -4.08 10.29 5.09
CA VAL A 19 -5.39 10.07 5.69
C VAL A 19 -6.23 11.35 5.71
N GLY A 20 -7.51 11.23 5.35
CA GLY A 20 -8.46 12.34 5.31
C GLY A 20 -8.47 13.13 4.00
N SER A 21 -7.56 12.85 3.05
CA SER A 21 -7.52 13.55 1.76
C SER A 21 -8.36 12.85 0.68
N PRO A 22 -9.02 13.60 -0.23
CA PRO A 22 -9.68 13.03 -1.40
C PRO A 22 -8.66 12.43 -2.36
N ASN A 23 -8.87 11.18 -2.78
CA ASN A 23 -8.03 10.46 -3.72
C ASN A 23 -8.86 9.75 -4.79
N ILE A 24 -8.28 9.61 -5.97
CA ILE A 24 -8.70 8.61 -6.96
C ILE A 24 -8.08 7.28 -6.53
N PHE A 25 -8.85 6.23 -6.50
CA PHE A 25 -8.36 4.87 -6.27
C PHE A 25 -8.35 4.10 -7.58
N LEU A 26 -7.17 3.63 -7.99
CA LEU A 26 -6.99 2.67 -9.06
C LEU A 26 -6.66 1.32 -8.41
N ARG A 27 -7.64 0.43 -8.37
CA ARG A 27 -7.46 -0.93 -7.83
C ARG A 27 -7.16 -1.92 -8.94
N LEU A 28 -5.92 -2.42 -8.94
CA LEU A 28 -5.46 -3.43 -9.88
C LEU A 28 -5.86 -4.83 -9.42
N PHE A 29 -6.12 -5.71 -10.37
CA PHE A 29 -6.50 -7.09 -10.12
C PHE A 29 -5.30 -8.03 -10.08
N GLY A 30 -5.36 -8.99 -9.15
CA GLY A 30 -4.41 -10.08 -9.00
C GLY A 30 -3.45 -9.86 -7.84
N CYS A 31 -3.31 -10.90 -7.00
CA CYS A 31 -2.33 -10.95 -5.93
C CYS A 31 -1.84 -12.40 -5.78
N ASN A 32 -0.56 -12.58 -5.50
CA ASN A 32 0.04 -13.88 -5.23
C ASN A 32 0.12 -14.20 -3.73
N LEU A 33 -0.36 -13.29 -2.86
CA LEU A 33 -0.49 -13.51 -1.41
C LEU A 33 -1.91 -13.94 -1.03
N ARG A 34 -2.05 -14.51 0.17
CA ARG A 34 -3.34 -14.98 0.72
C ARG A 34 -3.42 -14.61 2.19
N CYS A 35 -3.46 -13.28 2.45
CA CYS A 35 -3.57 -12.77 3.82
C CYS A 35 -4.89 -13.19 4.45
N SER A 36 -4.84 -13.61 5.72
CA SER A 36 -6.01 -14.13 6.45
C SER A 36 -7.11 -13.08 6.64
N TRP A 37 -6.74 -11.80 6.70
CA TRP A 37 -7.62 -10.66 6.91
C TRP A 37 -7.73 -9.76 5.66
N CYS A 38 -7.51 -10.31 4.46
CA CYS A 38 -7.64 -9.53 3.23
C CYS A 38 -9.10 -9.05 3.03
N ASP A 39 -9.28 -7.76 2.95
CA ASP A 39 -10.57 -7.08 2.76
C ASP A 39 -10.99 -6.93 1.29
N SER A 40 -10.07 -7.18 0.36
CA SER A 40 -10.26 -6.98 -1.07
C SER A 40 -10.10 -8.28 -1.89
N MET A 41 -10.61 -9.41 -1.36
CA MET A 41 -10.47 -10.72 -2.00
C MET A 41 -11.02 -10.79 -3.43
N TYR A 42 -11.98 -9.95 -3.79
CA TYR A 42 -12.50 -9.81 -5.16
C TYR A 42 -11.43 -9.30 -6.14
N ALA A 43 -10.49 -8.48 -5.67
CA ALA A 43 -9.37 -7.99 -6.47
C ALA A 43 -8.14 -8.93 -6.43
N VAL A 44 -8.19 -10.03 -5.64
CA VAL A 44 -7.07 -10.97 -5.48
C VAL A 44 -7.18 -12.15 -6.44
N LYS A 45 -8.37 -12.74 -6.57
CA LYS A 45 -8.65 -13.92 -7.39
C LYS A 45 -10.05 -13.86 -8.00
N GLY A 46 -10.27 -14.66 -9.05
CA GLY A 46 -11.54 -14.70 -9.78
C GLY A 46 -11.42 -14.02 -11.13
N ASN A 47 -12.50 -13.46 -11.62
CA ASN A 47 -12.60 -12.83 -12.94
C ASN A 47 -13.24 -11.44 -12.89
N ASP A 48 -13.31 -10.82 -11.72
CA ASP A 48 -13.93 -9.52 -11.53
C ASP A 48 -12.93 -8.39 -11.85
N TYR A 49 -12.60 -8.28 -13.13
CA TYR A 49 -11.71 -7.24 -13.65
C TYR A 49 -11.93 -6.98 -15.14
N GLU A 50 -11.53 -5.79 -15.56
CA GLU A 50 -11.44 -5.40 -16.97
C GLU A 50 -9.96 -5.29 -17.42
N ASN A 51 -9.68 -5.69 -18.67
CA ASN A 51 -8.38 -5.44 -19.30
C ASN A 51 -8.41 -4.08 -20.00
N LEU A 52 -8.09 -3.02 -19.28
CA LEU A 52 -8.13 -1.65 -19.78
C LEU A 52 -6.81 -1.23 -20.43
N SER A 53 -6.90 -0.47 -21.54
CA SER A 53 -5.72 0.20 -22.12
C SER A 53 -5.27 1.35 -21.21
N LEU A 54 -3.99 1.75 -21.31
CA LEU A 54 -3.49 2.90 -20.56
C LEU A 54 -4.25 4.18 -20.91
N ASP A 55 -4.59 4.39 -22.18
CA ASP A 55 -5.36 5.56 -22.63
C ASP A 55 -6.75 5.58 -22.00
N THR A 56 -7.42 4.42 -21.91
CA THR A 56 -8.72 4.30 -21.24
C THR A 56 -8.63 4.61 -19.75
N ILE A 57 -7.58 4.11 -19.07
CA ILE A 57 -7.35 4.38 -17.65
C ILE A 57 -7.10 5.87 -17.42
N LEU A 58 -6.21 6.48 -18.21
CA LEU A 58 -5.88 7.90 -18.11
C LEU A 58 -7.11 8.78 -18.37
N ALA A 59 -7.93 8.45 -19.37
CA ALA A 59 -9.18 9.18 -19.63
C ALA A 59 -10.13 9.12 -18.42
N LYS A 60 -10.39 7.92 -17.89
CA LYS A 60 -11.23 7.73 -16.69
C LYS A 60 -10.70 8.52 -15.49
N ILE A 61 -9.37 8.51 -15.26
CA ILE A 61 -8.73 9.24 -14.15
C ILE A 61 -8.90 10.76 -14.31
N ARG A 62 -8.67 11.29 -15.52
CA ARG A 62 -8.80 12.73 -15.81
C ARG A 62 -10.23 13.24 -15.61
N ASP A 63 -11.23 12.44 -15.92
CA ASP A 63 -12.66 12.78 -15.74
C ASP A 63 -13.03 12.97 -14.25
N LEU A 64 -12.33 12.33 -13.34
CA LEU A 64 -12.56 12.41 -11.89
C LEU A 64 -12.04 13.72 -11.26
N LYS A 65 -11.21 14.50 -11.98
CA LYS A 65 -10.77 15.88 -11.64
C LYS A 65 -10.00 16.06 -10.32
N TYR A 66 -9.53 14.99 -9.67
CA TYR A 66 -8.59 15.06 -8.55
C TYR A 66 -7.15 14.87 -9.06
N LYS A 67 -6.18 15.37 -8.31
CA LYS A 67 -4.74 15.27 -8.65
C LYS A 67 -3.94 14.36 -7.71
N LYS A 68 -4.64 13.64 -6.83
CA LYS A 68 -4.05 12.59 -6.01
C LYS A 68 -4.64 11.25 -6.41
N ILE A 69 -3.79 10.24 -6.56
CA ILE A 69 -4.21 8.88 -6.92
C ILE A 69 -3.52 7.86 -6.03
N CYS A 70 -4.32 6.96 -5.47
CA CYS A 70 -3.86 5.77 -4.76
C CYS A 70 -3.94 4.57 -5.70
N ILE A 71 -2.79 4.04 -6.09
CA ILE A 71 -2.67 2.81 -6.86
C ILE A 71 -2.54 1.66 -5.88
N THR A 72 -3.53 0.80 -5.86
CA THR A 72 -3.70 -0.30 -4.90
C THR A 72 -4.27 -1.54 -5.61
N GLY A 73 -4.84 -2.50 -4.88
CA GLY A 73 -5.57 -3.61 -5.45
C GLY A 73 -5.28 -4.93 -4.77
N GLY A 74 -4.95 -5.95 -5.55
CA GLY A 74 -4.29 -7.13 -5.07
C GLY A 74 -2.82 -6.80 -4.74
N GLU A 75 -1.92 -7.00 -5.71
CA GLU A 75 -0.54 -6.51 -5.64
C GLU A 75 -0.20 -5.78 -6.95
N PRO A 76 -0.13 -4.45 -6.93
CA PRO A 76 0.10 -3.65 -8.14
C PRO A 76 1.41 -3.99 -8.86
N LEU A 77 2.46 -4.32 -8.10
CA LEU A 77 3.77 -4.61 -8.66
C LEU A 77 3.86 -5.94 -9.43
N LEU A 78 2.83 -6.80 -9.38
CA LEU A 78 2.71 -7.93 -10.31
C LEU A 78 2.54 -7.46 -11.76
N GLN A 79 2.03 -6.23 -11.96
CA GLN A 79 1.86 -5.60 -13.27
C GLN A 79 2.89 -4.46 -13.50
N GLN A 80 4.01 -4.46 -12.78
CA GLN A 80 4.98 -3.36 -12.71
C GLN A 80 5.44 -2.86 -14.08
N LYS A 81 5.72 -3.75 -15.03
CA LYS A 81 6.19 -3.38 -16.38
C LYS A 81 5.26 -2.40 -17.12
N THR A 82 3.96 -2.63 -16.99
CA THR A 82 2.94 -1.74 -17.60
C THR A 82 2.61 -0.56 -16.68
N LEU A 83 2.62 -0.80 -15.38
CA LEU A 83 2.33 0.22 -14.36
C LEU A 83 3.34 1.38 -14.41
N VAL A 84 4.62 1.11 -14.62
CA VAL A 84 5.67 2.14 -14.80
C VAL A 84 5.25 3.16 -15.85
N VAL A 85 4.80 2.71 -17.03
CA VAL A 85 4.39 3.60 -18.12
C VAL A 85 3.16 4.44 -17.73
N LEU A 86 2.21 3.86 -16.97
CA LEU A 86 1.06 4.61 -16.46
C LEU A 86 1.51 5.70 -15.48
N VAL A 87 2.38 5.35 -14.53
CA VAL A 87 2.93 6.28 -13.52
C VAL A 87 3.68 7.43 -14.19
N GLU A 88 4.51 7.15 -15.19
CA GLU A 88 5.19 8.20 -15.97
C GLU A 88 4.22 9.20 -16.62
N ASN A 89 3.10 8.72 -17.17
CA ASN A 89 2.09 9.61 -17.75
C ASN A 89 1.35 10.42 -16.69
N LEU A 90 1.01 9.80 -15.56
CA LEU A 90 0.37 10.49 -14.44
C LEU A 90 1.27 11.59 -13.86
N LEU A 91 2.56 11.33 -13.72
CA LEU A 91 3.53 12.33 -13.25
C LEU A 91 3.68 13.50 -14.22
N LYS A 92 3.68 13.25 -15.56
CA LYS A 92 3.64 14.32 -16.57
C LYS A 92 2.39 15.18 -16.50
N ASP A 93 1.29 14.63 -16.01
CA ASP A 93 0.02 15.32 -15.79
C ASP A 93 -0.08 15.91 -14.36
N ASP A 94 1.03 16.04 -13.61
CA ASP A 94 1.13 16.62 -12.25
C ASP A 94 0.29 15.88 -11.19
N TYR A 95 0.13 14.56 -11.31
CA TYR A 95 -0.49 13.76 -10.25
C TYR A 95 0.50 13.47 -9.11
N LYS A 96 0.00 13.51 -7.87
CA LYS A 96 0.66 12.90 -6.71
C LYS A 96 0.14 11.48 -6.55
N ILE A 97 1.06 10.53 -6.39
CA ILE A 97 0.76 9.11 -6.44
C ILE A 97 1.07 8.47 -5.10
N ILE A 98 0.17 7.63 -4.61
CA ILE A 98 0.43 6.69 -3.52
C ILE A 98 0.44 5.31 -4.14
N LEU A 99 1.51 4.56 -3.95
CA LEU A 99 1.60 3.15 -4.33
C LEU A 99 1.47 2.29 -3.08
N GLU A 100 0.36 1.56 -2.93
CA GLU A 100 0.17 0.56 -1.88
C GLU A 100 0.64 -0.81 -2.36
N THR A 101 1.60 -1.41 -1.66
CA THR A 101 2.19 -2.71 -2.00
C THR A 101 2.41 -3.58 -0.79
N ALA A 102 2.35 -4.90 -0.99
CA ALA A 102 2.54 -5.89 0.06
C ALA A 102 4.00 -6.08 0.52
N GLY A 103 4.97 -5.42 -0.11
CA GLY A 103 6.36 -5.35 0.34
C GLY A 103 7.25 -6.55 -0.01
N HIS A 104 6.79 -7.48 -0.85
CA HIS A 104 7.58 -8.64 -1.29
C HIS A 104 8.19 -8.47 -2.69
N ILE A 105 7.76 -7.44 -3.43
CA ILE A 105 8.33 -7.04 -4.72
C ILE A 105 8.91 -5.64 -4.54
N LYS A 106 10.17 -5.45 -4.98
CA LYS A 106 10.83 -4.14 -4.90
C LYS A 106 10.28 -3.23 -5.98
N PRO A 107 9.74 -2.04 -5.63
CA PRO A 107 9.46 -1.00 -6.59
C PRO A 107 10.78 -0.40 -7.10
N GLU A 108 10.90 -0.14 -8.40
CA GLU A 108 12.13 0.34 -9.01
C GLU A 108 11.88 1.52 -9.98
N GLY A 109 12.91 2.34 -10.20
CA GLY A 109 12.92 3.40 -11.17
C GLY A 109 11.93 4.52 -10.86
N ILE A 110 10.86 4.67 -11.66
CA ILE A 110 9.90 5.78 -11.55
C ILE A 110 9.22 5.90 -10.18
N PHE A 111 9.17 4.82 -9.40
CA PHE A 111 8.59 4.85 -8.05
C PHE A 111 9.47 5.61 -7.02
N GLU A 112 10.72 5.93 -7.39
CA GLU A 112 11.61 6.78 -6.57
C GLU A 112 11.31 8.28 -6.74
N ASP A 113 10.47 8.68 -7.71
CA ASP A 113 10.08 10.07 -7.94
C ASP A 113 9.52 10.73 -6.66
N PRO A 114 9.85 12.00 -6.37
CA PRO A 114 9.38 12.72 -5.18
C PRO A 114 7.84 12.81 -5.06
N ASN A 115 7.11 12.74 -6.17
CA ASN A 115 5.66 12.77 -6.19
C ASN A 115 5.01 11.38 -6.05
N VAL A 116 5.81 10.32 -5.84
CA VAL A 116 5.34 8.97 -5.57
C VAL A 116 5.66 8.60 -4.13
N LEU A 117 4.64 8.51 -3.28
CA LEU A 117 4.74 7.96 -1.93
C LEU A 117 4.54 6.45 -2.01
N ILE A 118 5.50 5.67 -1.52
CA ILE A 118 5.36 4.22 -1.39
C ILE A 118 4.80 3.91 0.01
N SER A 119 3.62 3.29 0.04
CA SER A 119 2.99 2.73 1.23
C SER A 119 3.20 1.22 1.22
N MET A 120 4.19 0.73 1.97
CA MET A 120 4.61 -0.66 1.91
C MET A 120 4.26 -1.41 3.18
N ASP A 121 3.59 -2.56 3.04
CA ASP A 121 3.28 -3.41 4.18
C ASP A 121 4.47 -4.27 4.60
N CYS A 122 4.69 -4.38 5.90
CA CYS A 122 5.42 -5.46 6.52
C CYS A 122 4.42 -6.47 7.10
N LYS A 123 4.30 -7.63 6.48
CA LYS A 123 3.31 -8.63 6.89
C LYS A 123 3.67 -9.24 8.24
N CYS A 124 2.72 -9.18 9.17
CA CYS A 124 2.82 -9.73 10.52
C CYS A 124 2.38 -11.22 10.55
N PRO A 125 2.69 -11.97 11.63
CA PRO A 125 2.41 -13.40 11.72
C PRO A 125 0.97 -13.80 11.43
N GLU A 126 -0.01 -13.09 12.01
CA GLU A 126 -1.43 -13.39 11.84
C GLU A 126 -1.98 -13.15 10.41
N SER A 127 -1.19 -12.50 9.56
CA SER A 127 -1.51 -12.43 8.12
C SER A 127 -1.37 -13.79 7.42
N ASN A 128 -0.66 -14.76 7.99
CA ASN A 128 -0.19 -16.01 7.38
C ASN A 128 0.77 -15.79 6.19
N MET A 129 1.32 -14.57 6.05
CA MET A 129 2.22 -14.18 4.94
C MET A 129 3.51 -13.53 5.45
N VAL A 130 3.87 -13.72 6.70
CA VAL A 130 5.04 -13.09 7.34
C VAL A 130 6.35 -13.42 6.62
N ASP A 131 6.49 -14.62 6.08
CA ASP A 131 7.64 -15.08 5.29
C ASP A 131 7.81 -14.36 3.95
N LYS A 132 6.82 -13.61 3.52
CA LYS A 132 6.86 -12.78 2.30
C LYS A 132 7.41 -11.37 2.56
N SER A 133 7.48 -10.93 3.81
CA SER A 133 8.07 -9.62 4.13
C SER A 133 9.59 -9.62 3.91
N ASN A 134 10.09 -8.58 3.28
CA ASN A 134 11.52 -8.43 3.02
C ASN A 134 12.05 -7.13 3.65
N ILE A 135 12.70 -7.27 4.80
CA ILE A 135 13.27 -6.12 5.54
C ILE A 135 14.28 -5.33 4.71
N LEU A 136 15.02 -5.99 3.82
CA LEU A 136 15.97 -5.28 2.95
C LEU A 136 15.27 -4.35 1.98
N ILE A 137 14.10 -4.73 1.47
CA ILE A 137 13.28 -3.84 0.62
C ILE A 137 12.74 -2.67 1.46
N LEU A 138 12.22 -2.92 2.67
CA LEU A 138 11.74 -1.86 3.56
C LEU A 138 12.81 -0.81 3.86
N LYS A 139 14.07 -1.21 3.99
CA LYS A 139 15.20 -0.31 4.21
C LYS A 139 15.55 0.58 3.01
N THR A 140 15.07 0.27 1.82
CA THR A 140 15.29 1.12 0.64
C THR A 140 14.34 2.31 0.59
N LEU A 141 13.29 2.31 1.41
CA LEU A 141 12.32 3.40 1.46
C LEU A 141 12.94 4.67 2.05
N SER A 142 12.47 5.81 1.56
CA SER A 142 12.94 7.13 1.95
C SER A 142 11.99 7.80 2.95
N ASN A 143 12.32 9.00 3.39
CA ASN A 143 11.52 9.78 4.35
C ASN A 143 10.17 10.28 3.80
N LYS A 144 9.94 10.20 2.47
CA LYS A 144 8.63 10.47 1.87
C LYS A 144 7.68 9.27 1.94
N ASP A 145 8.22 8.09 2.22
CA ASP A 145 7.52 6.80 2.17
C ASP A 145 7.04 6.36 3.55
N GLN A 146 6.22 5.32 3.60
CA GLN A 146 5.73 4.74 4.84
C GLN A 146 5.79 3.21 4.84
N ILE A 147 6.00 2.64 6.03
CA ILE A 147 5.95 1.21 6.30
C ILE A 147 4.74 0.95 7.20
N LYS A 148 3.83 0.08 6.77
CA LYS A 148 2.67 -0.30 7.56
C LYS A 148 2.85 -1.70 8.15
N PHE A 149 2.64 -1.82 9.45
CA PHE A 149 2.44 -3.08 10.16
C PHE A 149 0.95 -3.20 10.47
N VAL A 150 0.25 -4.08 9.78
CA VAL A 150 -1.17 -4.34 10.03
C VAL A 150 -1.28 -5.37 11.15
N ILE A 151 -1.83 -4.94 12.28
CA ILE A 151 -1.77 -5.63 13.56
C ILE A 151 -3.16 -6.14 13.94
N LYS A 152 -3.31 -7.45 14.05
CA LYS A 152 -4.53 -8.12 14.46
C LYS A 152 -4.58 -8.31 15.98
N ASP A 153 -3.48 -8.71 16.59
CA ASP A 153 -3.40 -9.07 17.99
C ASP A 153 -2.02 -8.77 18.62
N LYS A 154 -1.84 -9.27 19.85
CA LYS A 154 -0.60 -9.10 20.60
C LYS A 154 0.62 -9.77 19.96
N SER A 155 0.43 -10.87 19.23
CA SER A 155 1.52 -11.57 18.52
C SER A 155 2.09 -10.68 17.43
N ASP A 156 1.22 -10.08 16.61
CA ASP A 156 1.60 -9.13 15.56
C ASP A 156 2.29 -7.89 16.16
N TYR A 157 1.74 -7.36 17.27
CA TYR A 157 2.35 -6.23 17.97
C TYR A 157 3.78 -6.51 18.43
N ILE A 158 4.01 -7.66 19.09
CA ILE A 158 5.33 -8.05 19.57
C ILE A 158 6.32 -8.21 18.40
N PHE A 159 5.86 -8.81 17.31
CA PHE A 159 6.65 -8.96 16.09
C PHE A 159 7.04 -7.60 15.50
N ALA A 160 6.07 -6.71 15.29
CA ALA A 160 6.28 -5.37 14.75
C ALA A 160 7.22 -4.54 15.64
N LYS A 161 6.97 -4.52 16.96
CA LYS A 161 7.83 -3.86 17.97
C LYS A 161 9.27 -4.35 17.87
N LYS A 162 9.51 -5.67 17.80
CA LYS A 162 10.85 -6.24 17.68
C LYS A 162 11.58 -5.73 16.43
N ILE A 163 10.89 -5.65 15.30
CA ILE A 163 11.48 -5.14 14.05
C ILE A 163 11.83 -3.66 14.20
N VAL A 164 10.90 -2.83 14.67
CA VAL A 164 11.09 -1.38 14.80
C VAL A 164 12.22 -1.03 15.78
N LEU A 165 12.39 -1.79 16.86
CA LEU A 165 13.47 -1.57 17.81
C LEU A 165 14.84 -2.06 17.30
N LYS A 166 14.85 -3.07 16.43
CA LYS A 166 16.07 -3.66 15.88
C LYS A 166 16.57 -2.94 14.64
N GLU A 167 15.66 -2.53 13.77
CA GLU A 167 15.98 -2.00 12.45
C GLU A 167 15.79 -0.48 12.43
N LYS A 168 16.63 0.21 11.65
CA LYS A 168 16.45 1.66 11.38
C LYS A 168 15.83 1.84 10.01
N PHE A 169 14.73 2.59 9.95
CA PHE A 169 14.04 2.97 8.72
C PHE A 169 14.11 4.49 8.55
N ASN A 170 14.22 4.94 7.30
CA ASN A 170 14.06 6.37 6.95
C ASN A 170 12.57 6.71 6.75
N ALA A 171 11.78 5.73 6.34
CA ALA A 171 10.34 5.88 6.14
C ALA A 171 9.59 5.99 7.48
N GLU A 172 8.43 6.65 7.44
CA GLU A 172 7.51 6.69 8.59
C GLU A 172 6.97 5.29 8.89
N VAL A 173 6.97 4.91 10.18
CA VAL A 173 6.44 3.61 10.61
C VAL A 173 5.03 3.76 11.18
N ILE A 174 4.09 2.98 10.63
CA ILE A 174 2.68 3.03 10.99
C ILE A 174 2.24 1.67 11.53
N PHE A 175 1.60 1.68 12.72
CA PHE A 175 0.92 0.52 13.29
C PHE A 175 -0.58 0.66 13.08
N GLN A 176 -1.12 -0.15 12.19
CA GLN A 176 -2.52 -0.09 11.80
C GLN A 176 -3.29 -1.30 12.33
N PRO A 177 -4.37 -1.10 13.10
CA PRO A 177 -5.19 -2.22 13.54
C PRO A 177 -5.95 -2.85 12.37
N VAL A 178 -6.10 -4.17 12.36
CA VAL A 178 -7.02 -4.86 11.43
C VAL A 178 -8.45 -4.38 11.71
N TYR A 179 -9.23 -4.18 10.66
CA TYR A 179 -10.63 -3.78 10.79
C TYR A 179 -11.40 -4.73 11.73
N GLY A 180 -12.13 -4.14 12.68
CA GLY A 180 -12.88 -4.89 13.69
C GLY A 180 -12.07 -5.36 14.90
N SER A 181 -10.74 -5.16 14.94
CA SER A 181 -9.92 -5.40 16.13
C SER A 181 -10.04 -4.25 17.16
N ASP A 182 -9.69 -4.52 18.43
CA ASP A 182 -9.71 -3.48 19.47
C ASP A 182 -8.47 -2.57 19.38
N SER A 183 -8.62 -1.45 18.70
CA SER A 183 -7.55 -0.44 18.55
C SER A 183 -7.09 0.15 19.89
N ARG A 184 -7.91 0.14 20.95
CA ARG A 184 -7.53 0.66 22.27
C ARG A 184 -6.39 -0.13 22.90
N LEU A 185 -6.35 -1.46 22.68
CA LEU A 185 -5.27 -2.31 23.14
C LEU A 185 -3.96 -1.99 22.40
N LEU A 186 -4.03 -1.76 21.11
CA LEU A 186 -2.87 -1.35 20.32
C LEU A 186 -2.30 -0.01 20.81
N VAL A 187 -3.16 1.00 20.98
CA VAL A 187 -2.77 2.31 21.52
C VAL A 187 -2.14 2.18 22.90
N LYS A 188 -2.76 1.39 23.80
CA LYS A 188 -2.22 1.14 25.13
C LYS A 188 -0.80 0.59 25.07
N HIS A 189 -0.56 -0.44 24.26
CA HIS A 189 0.77 -1.05 24.14
C HIS A 189 1.82 -0.08 23.55
N ILE A 190 1.45 0.71 22.54
CA ILE A 190 2.35 1.71 21.95
C ILE A 190 2.79 2.74 23.02
N LEU A 191 1.84 3.23 23.84
CA LEU A 191 2.10 4.23 24.88
C LEU A 191 2.93 3.65 26.04
N GLU A 192 2.60 2.45 26.51
CA GLU A 192 3.35 1.74 27.56
C GLU A 192 4.81 1.50 27.14
N ASP A 193 5.02 1.09 25.92
CA ASP A 193 6.34 0.82 25.36
C ASP A 193 7.08 2.07 24.83
N LYS A 194 6.42 3.23 24.84
CA LYS A 194 6.97 4.51 24.37
C LYS A 194 7.53 4.42 22.95
N LEU A 195 6.85 3.68 22.08
CA LEU A 195 7.29 3.54 20.70
C LEU A 195 7.03 4.83 19.91
N ASN A 196 8.01 5.26 19.14
CA ASN A 196 7.84 6.38 18.20
C ASN A 196 7.32 5.83 16.85
N VAL A 197 6.01 5.52 16.81
CA VAL A 197 5.29 5.05 15.63
C VAL A 197 3.98 5.81 15.53
N ARG A 198 3.40 5.84 14.32
CA ARG A 198 2.13 6.48 14.05
C ARG A 198 0.98 5.47 14.11
#